data_57deabe134482d8046994f9067c49f4e
#
_entry.id   57deabe134482d8046994f9067c49f4e
#
_cell.length_a   1.000
_cell.length_b   1.000
_cell.length_c   1.000
_cell.angle_alpha   90.00
_cell.angle_beta   90.00
_cell.angle_gamma   90.00
#
_symmetry.space_group_name_H-M   'P 1'
#
loop_
_entity.id
_entity.type
_entity.pdbx_description
1 polymer ?
#
loop_
_entity_poly.entity_id
_entity_poly.type
_entity_poly.pdbx_seq_one_letter_code
_entity_poly.pdbx_strand_id
1 'polypeptide(L)'
;ALLLGELLSFSSCTDNFADFNSTEGAYTDELQKYDNQTNLVPFSTIQKGIIYQTGVDGTDWQYQIVQNLVADMFCGYFHDMTGSFNANNSTYNLNNGWTSAMWVYTYGYVMPSIADAEALNTEKEWPLYHAITKILKVATLHRVSDYYGPILYDGFGTADQKPQSQEEVYKRFFEDLGTAVNILKDYKGGVSFESADFMMPEGKRTPAQWLKFANSLRLRLAMRVSNAAPELAEEQAKAALDAANGGVLETANETVGEYGIRNPLGGVAGWSEVYMNANLESFLKGYNDPRLKSYFNPAQDGRDKDGNIIKEVAGVKQLGSIEGDYKGVRQGTGVADNRYSTHSQTTITTGSKIIVMSAAEVWFLRAEAALRGYTSEDVENCYKQGITVSFSQWDANGVSDYLESEETPAAYVDAFDKKFDADAPTSITPKWDESATPEQKLERIITQKWLALYPEGCEAWAEQRRTGYPRLIKVAVNNSGNTISTDDMIRRVFFNQDYKTDNKALYDALVGKLGGADNGGTRLWWDTGKNNF
;
A
#
# COMPACT_ATOMS: atom_id res chain seq x y z
N ALA A 1 -88.75 4.55 18.28
CA ALA A 1 -87.40 4.96 18.45
C ALA A 1 -86.56 4.54 17.26
N LEU A 2 -86.35 5.48 16.32
CA LEU A 2 -85.44 5.31 15.16
C LEU A 2 -84.08 5.83 15.60
N LEU A 3 -83.05 4.97 15.49
CA LEU A 3 -81.65 5.41 15.54
C LEU A 3 -81.17 5.56 14.10
N LEU A 4 -80.88 6.81 13.70
CA LEU A 4 -80.10 7.11 12.52
C LEU A 4 -78.61 6.92 12.89
N GLY A 5 -77.94 6.00 12.19
CA GLY A 5 -76.50 5.86 12.21
C GLY A 5 -75.85 6.77 11.17
N GLU A 6 -75.08 7.74 11.57
CA GLU A 6 -74.25 8.53 10.71
C GLU A 6 -72.99 7.71 10.29
N LEU A 7 -72.89 7.44 9.00
CA LEU A 7 -71.65 6.94 8.38
C LEU A 7 -70.65 8.11 8.24
N LEU A 8 -69.70 8.16 9.14
CA LEU A 8 -68.49 8.99 8.95
C LEU A 8 -67.60 8.35 7.89
N SER A 9 -67.58 8.90 6.69
CA SER A 9 -66.60 8.60 5.68
C SER A 9 -65.28 9.25 6.03
N PHE A 10 -64.31 8.43 6.49
CA PHE A 10 -62.92 8.87 6.56
C PHE A 10 -62.36 8.96 5.15
N SER A 11 -62.30 10.14 4.55
CA SER A 11 -61.47 10.37 3.41
C SER A 11 -60.01 10.32 3.87
N SER A 12 -59.32 9.27 3.53
CA SER A 12 -57.88 9.16 3.70
C SER A 12 -57.20 10.21 2.83
N CYS A 13 -56.57 11.20 3.44
CA CYS A 13 -55.69 12.14 2.75
C CYS A 13 -54.42 11.41 2.34
N THR A 14 -54.48 10.66 1.24
CA THR A 14 -53.29 10.02 0.63
C THR A 14 -52.73 10.81 -0.55
N ASP A 15 -53.35 11.93 -0.91
CA ASP A 15 -52.96 12.69 -2.11
C ASP A 15 -51.60 13.40 -2.01
N ASN A 16 -51.00 13.54 -0.81
CA ASN A 16 -49.71 14.17 -0.62
C ASN A 16 -48.68 13.25 0.06
N PHE A 17 -48.93 11.94 0.15
CA PHE A 17 -48.02 11.03 0.82
C PHE A 17 -46.66 10.91 0.10
N ALA A 18 -46.66 11.06 -1.23
CA ALA A 18 -45.44 11.10 -2.04
C ALA A 18 -44.62 12.37 -1.80
N ASP A 19 -45.28 13.51 -1.63
CA ASP A 19 -44.62 14.81 -1.40
C ASP A 19 -44.06 14.93 0.04
N PHE A 20 -44.76 14.35 1.04
CA PHE A 20 -44.27 14.35 2.41
C PHE A 20 -43.12 13.35 2.66
N ASN A 21 -42.96 12.32 1.84
CA ASN A 21 -41.86 11.36 1.90
C ASN A 21 -40.73 11.64 0.90
N SER A 22 -40.85 12.66 0.05
CA SER A 22 -39.73 13.17 -0.72
C SER A 22 -38.94 14.12 0.18
N THR A 23 -37.76 13.73 0.60
CA THR A 23 -36.81 14.64 1.24
C THR A 23 -36.41 15.67 0.18
N GLU A 24 -36.75 16.96 0.37
CA GLU A 24 -36.25 18.03 -0.49
C GLU A 24 -34.74 17.93 -0.55
N GLY A 25 -34.17 17.68 -1.72
CA GLY A 25 -32.73 17.43 -1.92
C GLY A 25 -32.31 15.95 -1.92
N ALA A 26 -33.24 14.97 -1.77
CA ALA A 26 -32.89 13.58 -2.03
C ALA A 26 -32.57 13.36 -3.52
N TYR A 27 -31.42 12.75 -3.77
CA TYR A 27 -31.07 12.30 -5.12
C TYR A 27 -32.07 11.23 -5.56
N THR A 28 -32.99 11.58 -6.46
CA THR A 28 -33.88 10.62 -7.10
C THR A 28 -33.15 9.90 -8.22
N ASP A 29 -33.59 8.68 -8.60
CA ASP A 29 -33.04 7.94 -9.74
C ASP A 29 -33.01 8.75 -11.04
N GLU A 30 -33.91 9.73 -11.20
CA GLU A 30 -33.92 10.63 -12.35
C GLU A 30 -32.82 11.69 -12.25
N LEU A 31 -32.56 12.27 -11.06
CA LEU A 31 -31.48 13.23 -10.85
C LEU A 31 -30.09 12.57 -10.98
N GLN A 32 -29.98 11.31 -10.58
CA GLN A 32 -28.73 10.52 -10.74
C GLN A 32 -28.38 10.23 -12.21
N LYS A 33 -29.31 10.29 -13.12
CA LYS A 33 -29.06 10.14 -14.57
C LYS A 33 -28.44 11.38 -15.21
N TYR A 34 -28.56 12.56 -14.57
CA TYR A 34 -27.88 13.75 -15.03
C TYR A 34 -26.38 13.64 -14.72
N ASP A 35 -25.54 14.00 -15.67
CA ASP A 35 -24.07 13.95 -15.57
C ASP A 35 -23.49 12.55 -15.27
N ASN A 36 -24.22 11.48 -15.64
CA ASN A 36 -23.81 10.08 -15.44
C ASN A 36 -23.57 9.69 -13.98
N GLN A 37 -24.23 10.34 -13.03
CA GLN A 37 -24.00 10.12 -11.59
C GLN A 37 -24.18 8.65 -11.19
N THR A 38 -25.18 7.94 -11.73
CA THR A 38 -25.40 6.51 -11.46
C THR A 38 -24.17 5.68 -11.78
N ASN A 39 -23.48 5.97 -12.88
CA ASN A 39 -22.29 5.27 -13.34
C ASN A 39 -21.06 5.58 -12.46
N LEU A 40 -21.05 6.77 -11.83
CA LEU A 40 -19.93 7.28 -11.04
C LEU A 40 -19.99 6.89 -9.55
N VAL A 41 -21.20 6.62 -9.01
CA VAL A 41 -21.40 6.31 -7.58
C VAL A 41 -20.44 5.24 -7.02
N PRO A 42 -20.17 4.10 -7.67
CA PRO A 42 -19.31 3.07 -7.11
C PRO A 42 -17.86 3.51 -6.92
N PHE A 43 -17.37 4.46 -7.73
CA PHE A 43 -15.95 4.80 -7.78
C PHE A 43 -15.41 5.43 -6.49
N SER A 44 -16.24 6.16 -5.74
CA SER A 44 -15.82 6.73 -4.45
C SER A 44 -15.37 5.63 -3.47
N THR A 45 -16.18 4.58 -3.34
CA THR A 45 -15.84 3.45 -2.45
C THR A 45 -14.63 2.69 -2.95
N ILE A 46 -14.52 2.47 -4.27
CA ILE A 46 -13.40 1.72 -4.85
C ILE A 46 -12.08 2.47 -4.62
N GLN A 47 -12.02 3.76 -4.93
CA GLN A 47 -10.81 4.58 -4.77
C GLN A 47 -10.37 4.63 -3.29
N LYS A 48 -11.29 4.94 -2.36
CA LYS A 48 -11.01 4.91 -0.91
C LYS A 48 -10.62 3.53 -0.40
N GLY A 49 -11.17 2.47 -1.01
CA GLY A 49 -10.88 1.09 -0.65
C GLY A 49 -9.44 0.67 -0.91
N ILE A 50 -8.72 1.33 -1.83
CA ILE A 50 -7.30 1.05 -2.09
C ILE A 50 -6.45 1.28 -0.84
N ILE A 51 -6.81 2.27 -0.01
CA ILE A 51 -6.14 2.59 1.25
C ILE A 51 -6.97 2.23 2.48
N TYR A 52 -8.03 1.44 2.28
CA TYR A 52 -8.92 0.93 3.34
C TYR A 52 -9.65 1.99 4.16
N GLN A 53 -9.92 3.15 3.58
CA GLN A 53 -10.90 4.08 4.09
C GLN A 53 -12.31 3.65 3.64
N THR A 54 -13.04 2.97 4.49
CA THR A 54 -14.42 2.57 4.20
C THR A 54 -15.41 3.67 4.62
N GLY A 55 -15.39 4.80 3.91
CA GLY A 55 -16.55 5.67 3.75
C GLY A 55 -17.11 6.44 4.97
N VAL A 56 -16.59 6.26 6.18
CA VAL A 56 -17.03 7.01 7.36
C VAL A 56 -15.87 7.82 7.91
N ASP A 57 -16.06 9.11 8.08
CA ASP A 57 -15.06 9.98 8.69
C ASP A 57 -14.64 9.43 10.08
N GLY A 58 -13.32 9.27 10.28
CA GLY A 58 -12.75 8.84 11.55
C GLY A 58 -12.47 7.34 11.72
N THR A 59 -12.48 6.54 10.64
CA THR A 59 -12.18 5.10 10.69
C THR A 59 -10.72 4.76 10.41
N ASP A 60 -9.79 5.55 10.94
CA ASP A 60 -8.34 5.34 10.77
C ASP A 60 -7.86 3.98 11.30
N TRP A 61 -8.59 3.39 12.27
CA TRP A 61 -8.30 2.06 12.83
C TRP A 61 -8.36 0.93 11.79
N GLN A 62 -9.14 1.07 10.73
CA GLN A 62 -9.18 0.08 9.65
C GLN A 62 -7.85 0.06 8.90
N TYR A 63 -7.33 1.24 8.54
CA TYR A 63 -5.99 1.37 7.96
C TYR A 63 -4.93 0.78 8.92
N GLN A 64 -5.04 1.06 10.23
CA GLN A 64 -4.11 0.56 11.22
C GLN A 64 -3.98 -0.97 11.16
N ILE A 65 -5.10 -1.69 11.23
CA ILE A 65 -5.07 -3.17 11.28
C ILE A 65 -4.85 -3.81 9.91
N VAL A 66 -5.16 -3.11 8.81
CA VAL A 66 -4.99 -3.65 7.45
C VAL A 66 -3.56 -3.43 6.95
N GLN A 67 -3.02 -2.24 7.12
CA GLN A 67 -1.73 -1.87 6.54
C GLN A 67 -0.67 -1.54 7.58
N ASN A 68 -0.95 -0.65 8.56
CA ASN A 68 0.08 -0.14 9.47
C ASN A 68 0.69 -1.23 10.36
N LEU A 69 -0.14 -2.06 11.01
CA LEU A 69 0.30 -3.19 11.86
C LEU A 69 0.67 -4.46 11.06
N VAL A 70 0.72 -4.38 9.75
CA VAL A 70 1.06 -5.47 8.83
C VAL A 70 2.19 -5.01 7.90
N ALA A 71 1.87 -4.55 6.70
CA ALA A 71 2.86 -4.26 5.66
C ALA A 71 3.84 -3.14 6.03
N ASP A 72 3.36 -2.05 6.62
CA ASP A 72 4.19 -0.92 7.00
C ASP A 72 5.23 -1.30 8.07
N MET A 73 4.85 -2.22 8.95
CA MET A 73 5.76 -2.79 9.94
C MET A 73 6.72 -3.81 9.31
N PHE A 74 6.21 -4.74 8.50
CA PHE A 74 7.02 -5.82 7.93
C PHE A 74 8.02 -5.34 6.89
N CYS A 75 7.73 -4.22 6.20
CA CYS A 75 8.70 -3.59 5.31
C CYS A 75 9.76 -2.74 6.02
N GLY A 76 9.64 -2.56 7.34
CA GLY A 76 10.60 -1.80 8.14
C GLY A 76 10.41 -0.29 8.12
N TYR A 77 9.20 0.23 7.83
CA TYR A 77 8.91 1.66 7.91
C TYR A 77 8.54 2.11 9.31
N PHE A 78 7.62 1.40 9.93
CA PHE A 78 7.07 1.79 11.23
C PHE A 78 7.17 0.67 12.27
N HIS A 79 7.05 1.07 13.49
CA HIS A 79 6.87 0.20 14.65
C HIS A 79 5.63 0.66 15.43
N ASP A 80 4.91 -0.28 16.02
CA ASP A 80 3.75 -0.02 16.85
C ASP A 80 4.11 0.51 18.24
N MET A 81 3.11 0.99 18.96
CA MET A 81 3.22 1.22 20.40
C MET A 81 3.14 -0.12 21.15
N THR A 82 4.27 -0.63 21.58
CA THR A 82 4.46 -1.98 22.11
C THR A 82 3.52 -2.34 23.26
N GLY A 83 3.24 -1.38 24.17
CA GLY A 83 2.39 -1.60 25.32
C GLY A 83 0.92 -1.86 24.99
N SER A 84 0.40 -1.30 23.90
CA SER A 84 -1.00 -1.43 23.51
C SER A 84 -1.30 -2.72 22.72
N PHE A 85 -0.33 -3.20 21.94
CA PHE A 85 -0.53 -4.30 21.00
C PHE A 85 0.11 -5.63 21.41
N ASN A 86 0.62 -5.71 22.63
CA ASN A 86 1.20 -6.93 23.22
C ASN A 86 2.26 -7.61 22.34
N ALA A 87 3.00 -6.83 21.55
CA ALA A 87 4.03 -7.31 20.64
C ALA A 87 3.55 -8.46 19.71
N ASN A 88 2.31 -8.36 19.19
CA ASN A 88 1.74 -9.41 18.34
C ASN A 88 2.49 -9.51 17.00
N ASN A 89 2.04 -8.81 15.96
CA ASN A 89 2.63 -8.92 14.63
C ASN A 89 4.12 -8.53 14.61
N SER A 90 4.54 -7.59 15.45
CA SER A 90 5.95 -7.15 15.54
C SER A 90 6.91 -8.28 15.93
N THR A 91 6.44 -9.30 16.66
CA THR A 91 7.21 -10.51 17.02
C THR A 91 6.82 -11.73 16.19
N TYR A 92 6.09 -11.55 15.08
CA TYR A 92 5.53 -12.63 14.26
C TYR A 92 4.52 -13.55 14.98
N ASN A 93 4.00 -13.14 16.15
CA ASN A 93 2.82 -13.73 16.76
C ASN A 93 1.57 -13.13 16.11
N LEU A 94 1.22 -13.65 14.93
CA LEU A 94 0.23 -13.01 14.05
C LEU A 94 -1.19 -13.04 14.65
N ASN A 95 -1.81 -11.87 14.72
CA ASN A 95 -3.19 -11.70 15.17
C ASN A 95 -4.18 -11.92 14.03
N ASN A 96 -5.09 -12.90 14.15
CA ASN A 96 -6.08 -13.23 13.10
C ASN A 96 -6.97 -12.03 12.74
N GLY A 97 -7.41 -11.24 13.73
CA GLY A 97 -8.25 -10.07 13.48
C GLY A 97 -7.56 -9.00 12.63
N TRP A 98 -6.23 -8.87 12.73
CA TRP A 98 -5.46 -7.93 11.91
C TRP A 98 -5.07 -8.53 10.56
N THR A 99 -4.58 -9.77 10.56
CA THR A 99 -4.14 -10.42 9.32
C THR A 99 -5.29 -10.74 8.37
N SER A 100 -6.52 -10.91 8.85
CA SER A 100 -7.71 -11.11 8.02
C SER A 100 -8.37 -9.82 7.56
N ALA A 101 -8.02 -8.67 8.13
CA ALA A 101 -8.73 -7.41 7.93
C ALA A 101 -8.75 -6.96 6.46
N MET A 102 -7.60 -7.05 5.76
CA MET A 102 -7.55 -6.71 4.33
C MET A 102 -8.55 -7.53 3.51
N TRP A 103 -8.64 -8.83 3.76
CA TRP A 103 -9.62 -9.71 3.11
C TRP A 103 -11.05 -9.28 3.42
N VAL A 104 -11.37 -9.14 4.70
CA VAL A 104 -12.73 -8.81 5.16
C VAL A 104 -13.20 -7.47 4.58
N TYR A 105 -12.36 -6.43 4.63
CA TYR A 105 -12.75 -5.12 4.10
C TYR A 105 -12.82 -5.10 2.58
N THR A 106 -11.88 -5.73 1.89
CA THR A 106 -11.92 -5.78 0.42
C THR A 106 -13.16 -6.51 -0.07
N TYR A 107 -13.43 -7.72 0.42
CA TYR A 107 -14.57 -8.50 -0.05
C TYR A 107 -15.92 -8.07 0.53
N GLY A 108 -15.93 -7.42 1.68
CA GLY A 108 -17.16 -6.92 2.30
C GLY A 108 -17.61 -5.55 1.81
N TYR A 109 -16.68 -4.68 1.39
CA TYR A 109 -17.02 -3.29 1.07
C TYR A 109 -16.57 -2.86 -0.34
N VAL A 110 -15.38 -3.26 -0.78
CA VAL A 110 -14.83 -2.77 -2.05
C VAL A 110 -15.31 -3.59 -3.23
N MET A 111 -15.29 -4.92 -3.12
CA MET A 111 -15.71 -5.82 -4.21
C MET A 111 -17.17 -5.66 -4.63
N PRO A 112 -18.15 -5.43 -3.74
CA PRO A 112 -19.50 -5.08 -4.17
C PRO A 112 -19.53 -3.86 -5.10
N SER A 113 -18.81 -2.79 -4.73
CA SER A 113 -18.73 -1.57 -5.56
C SER A 113 -17.99 -1.80 -6.88
N ILE A 114 -16.98 -2.68 -6.92
CA ILE A 114 -16.33 -3.08 -8.18
C ILE A 114 -17.32 -3.85 -9.07
N ALA A 115 -18.09 -4.78 -8.51
CA ALA A 115 -19.10 -5.53 -9.27
C ALA A 115 -20.20 -4.60 -9.82
N ASP A 116 -20.65 -3.64 -9.03
CA ASP A 116 -21.61 -2.62 -9.49
C ASP A 116 -21.01 -1.78 -10.62
N ALA A 117 -19.76 -1.34 -10.48
CA ALA A 117 -19.08 -0.59 -11.54
C ALA A 117 -18.90 -1.41 -12.83
N GLU A 118 -18.55 -2.69 -12.73
CA GLU A 118 -18.45 -3.61 -13.88
C GLU A 118 -19.82 -3.81 -14.58
N ALA A 119 -20.88 -3.90 -13.80
CA ALA A 119 -22.24 -4.08 -14.33
C ALA A 119 -22.79 -2.82 -15.01
N LEU A 120 -22.56 -1.64 -14.39
CA LEU A 120 -23.04 -0.35 -14.89
C LEU A 120 -22.22 0.18 -16.07
N ASN A 121 -20.92 -0.12 -16.13
CA ASN A 121 -19.99 0.50 -17.07
C ASN A 121 -19.43 -0.53 -18.06
N THR A 122 -20.27 -0.95 -19.00
CA THR A 122 -19.82 -1.86 -20.07
C THR A 122 -18.87 -1.16 -21.03
N GLU A 123 -17.93 -1.89 -21.63
CA GLU A 123 -16.96 -1.37 -22.59
C GLU A 123 -17.66 -0.65 -23.77
N LYS A 124 -18.76 -1.21 -24.25
CA LYS A 124 -19.51 -0.68 -25.39
C LYS A 124 -20.18 0.67 -25.10
N GLU A 125 -20.75 0.82 -23.91
CA GLU A 125 -21.53 2.00 -23.56
C GLU A 125 -20.71 3.07 -22.85
N TRP A 126 -19.79 2.67 -21.98
CA TRP A 126 -19.01 3.52 -21.10
C TRP A 126 -17.51 3.17 -21.11
N PRO A 127 -16.83 3.22 -22.27
CA PRO A 127 -15.44 2.74 -22.40
C PRO A 127 -14.47 3.38 -21.41
N LEU A 128 -14.58 4.68 -21.11
CA LEU A 128 -13.72 5.35 -20.13
C LEU A 128 -13.91 4.76 -18.73
N TYR A 129 -15.16 4.66 -18.28
CA TYR A 129 -15.46 4.16 -16.93
C TYR A 129 -15.13 2.66 -16.80
N HIS A 130 -15.35 1.88 -17.88
CA HIS A 130 -14.92 0.49 -17.94
C HIS A 130 -13.41 0.33 -17.75
N ALA A 131 -12.61 1.11 -18.48
CA ALA A 131 -11.16 1.09 -18.35
C ALA A 131 -10.69 1.47 -16.94
N ILE A 132 -11.27 2.52 -16.36
CA ILE A 132 -10.95 2.95 -14.98
C ILE A 132 -11.36 1.88 -13.96
N THR A 133 -12.52 1.23 -14.14
CA THR A 133 -12.94 0.12 -13.27
C THR A 133 -11.91 -1.01 -13.27
N LYS A 134 -11.40 -1.41 -14.44
CA LYS A 134 -10.35 -2.44 -14.56
C LYS A 134 -9.06 -2.02 -13.85
N ILE A 135 -8.59 -0.79 -14.05
CA ILE A 135 -7.39 -0.29 -13.39
C ILE A 135 -7.55 -0.32 -11.86
N LEU A 136 -8.66 0.17 -11.35
CA LEU A 136 -8.95 0.21 -9.91
C LEU A 136 -9.12 -1.19 -9.30
N LYS A 137 -9.75 -2.12 -10.03
CA LYS A 137 -9.84 -3.53 -9.62
C LYS A 137 -8.47 -4.15 -9.45
N VAL A 138 -7.58 -3.96 -10.42
CA VAL A 138 -6.19 -4.44 -10.32
C VAL A 138 -5.44 -3.72 -9.21
N ALA A 139 -5.54 -2.38 -9.11
CA ALA A 139 -4.89 -1.61 -8.06
C ALA A 139 -5.30 -2.04 -6.63
N THR A 140 -6.53 -2.50 -6.46
CA THR A 140 -7.03 -3.05 -5.18
C THR A 140 -6.55 -4.50 -4.97
N LEU A 141 -6.80 -5.37 -5.94
CA LEU A 141 -6.69 -6.83 -5.71
C LEU A 141 -5.27 -7.37 -5.82
N HIS A 142 -4.33 -6.66 -6.48
CA HIS A 142 -2.93 -7.10 -6.42
C HIS A 142 -2.36 -7.02 -5.00
N ARG A 143 -2.75 -6.02 -4.19
CA ARG A 143 -2.37 -5.92 -2.78
C ARG A 143 -2.91 -7.10 -1.97
N VAL A 144 -4.17 -7.51 -2.22
CA VAL A 144 -4.77 -8.67 -1.56
C VAL A 144 -4.02 -9.95 -1.93
N SER A 145 -3.73 -10.15 -3.23
CA SER A 145 -2.94 -11.29 -3.68
C SER A 145 -1.52 -11.29 -3.11
N ASP A 146 -0.90 -10.11 -2.97
CA ASP A 146 0.44 -9.97 -2.38
C ASP A 146 0.47 -10.23 -0.87
N TYR A 147 -0.68 -10.17 -0.18
CA TYR A 147 -0.82 -10.56 1.22
C TYR A 147 -1.05 -12.06 1.39
N TYR A 148 -1.96 -12.65 0.57
CA TYR A 148 -2.50 -14.00 0.82
C TYR A 148 -2.08 -15.04 -0.23
N GLY A 149 -1.71 -14.63 -1.44
CA GLY A 149 -1.48 -15.50 -2.60
C GLY A 149 -2.76 -15.71 -3.41
N PRO A 150 -3.42 -16.88 -3.33
CA PRO A 150 -4.70 -17.13 -3.97
C PRO A 150 -5.81 -16.20 -3.49
N ILE A 151 -6.65 -15.72 -4.43
CA ILE A 151 -7.78 -14.81 -4.14
C ILE A 151 -9.00 -15.15 -5.00
N LEU A 152 -10.10 -14.44 -4.74
CA LEU A 152 -11.34 -14.45 -5.53
C LEU A 152 -11.30 -13.23 -6.46
N TYR A 153 -10.93 -13.42 -7.74
CA TYR A 153 -10.81 -12.31 -8.69
C TYR A 153 -11.98 -12.21 -9.65
N ASP A 154 -12.29 -13.32 -10.33
CA ASP A 154 -13.39 -13.38 -11.29
C ASP A 154 -14.69 -13.88 -10.65
N GLY A 155 -15.82 -13.46 -11.20
CA GLY A 155 -17.14 -13.97 -10.84
C GLY A 155 -17.64 -13.57 -9.44
N PHE A 156 -17.15 -12.48 -8.87
CA PHE A 156 -17.58 -12.03 -7.55
C PHE A 156 -19.11 -11.89 -7.45
N GLY A 157 -19.69 -12.49 -6.41
CA GLY A 157 -21.15 -12.48 -6.17
C GLY A 157 -21.97 -13.40 -7.08
N THR A 158 -21.33 -14.19 -7.94
CA THR A 158 -22.01 -15.17 -8.83
C THR A 158 -21.73 -16.61 -8.41
N ALA A 159 -22.48 -17.55 -9.02
CA ALA A 159 -22.25 -18.98 -8.79
C ALA A 159 -20.90 -19.50 -9.32
N ASP A 160 -20.25 -18.75 -10.21
CA ASP A 160 -18.95 -19.09 -10.80
C ASP A 160 -17.76 -18.62 -9.96
N GLN A 161 -18.01 -17.90 -8.87
CA GLN A 161 -16.97 -17.41 -7.97
C GLN A 161 -16.18 -18.57 -7.35
N LYS A 162 -14.88 -18.57 -7.58
CA LYS A 162 -13.96 -19.58 -7.03
C LYS A 162 -12.57 -19.00 -6.81
N PRO A 163 -11.79 -19.55 -5.85
CA PRO A 163 -10.40 -19.19 -5.69
C PRO A 163 -9.58 -19.44 -6.95
N GLN A 164 -8.74 -18.47 -7.27
CA GLN A 164 -7.75 -18.55 -8.34
C GLN A 164 -6.36 -18.53 -7.70
N SER A 165 -5.42 -19.30 -8.27
CA SER A 165 -4.01 -19.25 -7.83
C SER A 165 -3.41 -17.87 -8.12
N GLN A 166 -2.35 -17.51 -7.41
CA GLN A 166 -1.70 -16.22 -7.64
C GLN A 166 -1.21 -16.06 -9.09
N GLU A 167 -0.71 -17.13 -9.71
CA GLU A 167 -0.33 -17.12 -11.12
C GLU A 167 -1.52 -16.82 -12.05
N GLU A 168 -2.67 -17.50 -11.85
CA GLU A 168 -3.89 -17.26 -12.61
C GLU A 168 -4.33 -15.80 -12.47
N VAL A 169 -4.30 -15.28 -11.26
CA VAL A 169 -4.72 -13.90 -10.96
C VAL A 169 -3.80 -12.85 -11.60
N TYR A 170 -2.48 -13.05 -11.56
CA TYR A 170 -1.54 -12.13 -12.20
C TYR A 170 -1.70 -12.07 -13.72
N LYS A 171 -1.99 -13.20 -14.36
CA LYS A 171 -2.35 -13.22 -15.80
C LYS A 171 -3.61 -12.38 -16.07
N ARG A 172 -4.63 -12.50 -15.22
CA ARG A 172 -5.84 -11.67 -15.29
C ARG A 172 -5.56 -10.18 -15.08
N PHE A 173 -4.67 -9.82 -14.15
CA PHE A 173 -4.25 -8.43 -13.96
C PHE A 173 -3.67 -7.84 -15.25
N PHE A 174 -2.80 -8.55 -15.94
CA PHE A 174 -2.23 -8.09 -17.21
C PHE A 174 -3.27 -7.98 -18.32
N GLU A 175 -4.21 -8.90 -18.41
CA GLU A 175 -5.31 -8.84 -19.36
C GLU A 175 -6.20 -7.61 -19.12
N ASP A 176 -6.58 -7.35 -17.87
CA ASP A 176 -7.41 -6.20 -17.51
C ASP A 176 -6.68 -4.86 -17.74
N LEU A 177 -5.40 -4.78 -17.37
CA LEU A 177 -4.59 -3.57 -17.65
C LEU A 177 -4.36 -3.38 -19.15
N GLY A 178 -4.12 -4.46 -19.90
CA GLY A 178 -4.00 -4.40 -21.36
C GLY A 178 -5.27 -3.89 -22.05
N THR A 179 -6.42 -4.37 -21.59
CA THR A 179 -7.74 -3.88 -22.05
C THR A 179 -7.91 -2.40 -21.74
N ALA A 180 -7.64 -1.98 -20.50
CA ALA A 180 -7.74 -0.58 -20.10
C ALA A 180 -6.81 0.34 -20.92
N VAL A 181 -5.55 -0.07 -21.14
CA VAL A 181 -4.60 0.67 -21.97
C VAL A 181 -5.10 0.81 -23.39
N ASN A 182 -5.61 -0.27 -24.01
CA ASN A 182 -6.14 -0.23 -25.36
C ASN A 182 -7.34 0.73 -25.51
N ILE A 183 -8.24 0.74 -24.53
CA ILE A 183 -9.37 1.66 -24.53
C ILE A 183 -8.89 3.11 -24.37
N LEU A 184 -8.02 3.37 -23.38
CA LEU A 184 -7.61 4.73 -23.03
C LEU A 184 -6.75 5.40 -24.12
N LYS A 185 -5.84 4.68 -24.77
CA LYS A 185 -5.00 5.24 -25.84
C LYS A 185 -5.80 5.69 -27.06
N ASP A 186 -6.92 5.03 -27.31
CA ASP A 186 -7.79 5.33 -28.44
C ASP A 186 -9.02 6.19 -28.07
N TYR A 187 -9.16 6.56 -26.79
CA TYR A 187 -10.30 7.31 -26.29
C TYR A 187 -10.35 8.72 -26.86
N LYS A 188 -11.45 9.08 -27.56
CA LYS A 188 -11.61 10.36 -28.26
C LYS A 188 -12.50 11.35 -27.51
N GLY A 189 -12.88 11.08 -26.28
CA GLY A 189 -13.78 11.90 -25.49
C GLY A 189 -15.21 11.35 -25.50
N GLY A 190 -16.13 12.12 -24.94
CA GLY A 190 -17.54 11.77 -24.76
C GLY A 190 -17.99 12.01 -23.33
N VAL A 191 -17.40 11.31 -22.36
CA VAL A 191 -17.67 11.53 -20.93
C VAL A 191 -16.38 11.89 -20.18
N SER A 192 -16.54 12.55 -19.04
CA SER A 192 -15.43 12.90 -18.14
C SER A 192 -15.54 12.09 -16.84
N PHE A 193 -14.39 11.73 -16.27
CA PHE A 193 -14.30 11.14 -14.93
C PHE A 193 -13.84 12.16 -13.87
N GLU A 194 -13.53 13.38 -14.27
CA GLU A 194 -12.89 14.41 -13.44
C GLU A 194 -13.63 14.69 -12.12
N SER A 195 -14.97 14.72 -12.16
CA SER A 195 -15.80 15.01 -10.98
C SER A 195 -15.78 13.91 -9.92
N ALA A 196 -15.50 12.67 -10.33
CA ALA A 196 -15.41 11.50 -9.46
C ALA A 196 -13.96 11.11 -9.12
N ASP A 197 -12.98 11.77 -9.76
CA ASP A 197 -11.57 11.44 -9.63
C ASP A 197 -10.93 12.21 -8.48
N PHE A 198 -10.55 11.53 -7.45
CA PHE A 198 -9.71 12.08 -6.38
C PHE A 198 -8.36 11.36 -6.25
N MET A 199 -8.02 10.48 -7.19
CA MET A 199 -6.73 9.80 -7.23
C MET A 199 -5.69 10.55 -8.06
N MET A 200 -6.10 11.35 -9.03
CA MET A 200 -5.17 12.12 -9.84
C MET A 200 -5.00 13.54 -9.30
N PRO A 201 -3.80 14.14 -9.43
CA PRO A 201 -3.55 15.52 -9.03
C PRO A 201 -4.50 16.49 -9.73
N GLU A 202 -4.76 17.62 -9.10
CA GLU A 202 -5.51 18.70 -9.71
C GLU A 202 -4.90 19.12 -11.06
N GLY A 203 -5.73 19.32 -12.07
CA GLY A 203 -5.31 19.60 -13.44
C GLY A 203 -4.76 18.40 -14.22
N LYS A 204 -4.70 17.22 -13.60
CA LYS A 204 -4.29 15.94 -14.23
C LYS A 204 -5.37 14.86 -14.19
N ARG A 205 -6.61 15.20 -13.87
CA ARG A 205 -7.75 14.26 -13.84
C ARG A 205 -8.25 13.95 -15.26
N THR A 206 -7.39 13.32 -16.06
CA THR A 206 -7.59 13.09 -17.50
C THR A 206 -7.43 11.62 -17.86
N PRO A 207 -8.04 11.17 -18.98
CA PRO A 207 -7.79 9.81 -19.49
C PRO A 207 -6.31 9.52 -19.77
N ALA A 208 -5.54 10.53 -20.17
CA ALA A 208 -4.10 10.38 -20.40
C ALA A 208 -3.32 10.08 -19.10
N GLN A 209 -3.71 10.69 -17.98
CA GLN A 209 -3.09 10.41 -16.69
C GLN A 209 -3.45 8.99 -16.18
N TRP A 210 -4.70 8.56 -16.38
CA TRP A 210 -5.12 7.20 -16.10
C TRP A 210 -4.40 6.18 -16.95
N LEU A 211 -4.12 6.50 -18.23
CA LEU A 211 -3.32 5.67 -19.11
C LEU A 211 -1.88 5.50 -18.61
N LYS A 212 -1.24 6.58 -18.18
CA LYS A 212 0.09 6.53 -17.56
C LYS A 212 0.08 5.69 -16.28
N PHE A 213 -0.95 5.82 -15.46
CA PHE A 213 -1.08 5.00 -14.25
C PHE A 213 -1.25 3.52 -14.59
N ALA A 214 -2.10 3.18 -15.56
CA ALA A 214 -2.30 1.79 -15.99
C ALA A 214 -0.99 1.13 -16.47
N ASN A 215 -0.21 1.84 -17.29
CA ASN A 215 1.10 1.37 -17.75
C ASN A 215 2.10 1.25 -16.60
N SER A 216 2.13 2.21 -15.68
CA SER A 216 3.02 2.18 -14.51
C SER A 216 2.69 1.02 -13.58
N LEU A 217 1.40 0.77 -13.33
CA LEU A 217 0.94 -0.39 -12.55
C LEU A 217 1.27 -1.71 -13.29
N ARG A 218 1.11 -1.76 -14.61
CA ARG A 218 1.52 -2.91 -15.42
C ARG A 218 3.01 -3.20 -15.29
N LEU A 219 3.86 -2.16 -15.30
CA LEU A 219 5.30 -2.29 -15.09
C LEU A 219 5.64 -2.79 -13.67
N ARG A 220 4.97 -2.27 -12.61
CA ARG A 220 5.11 -2.78 -11.24
C ARG A 220 4.86 -4.27 -11.19
N LEU A 221 3.73 -4.72 -11.75
CA LEU A 221 3.35 -6.13 -11.72
C LEU A 221 4.25 -7.00 -12.62
N ALA A 222 4.76 -6.47 -13.73
CA ALA A 222 5.76 -7.14 -14.56
C ALA A 222 7.05 -7.42 -13.77
N MET A 223 7.58 -6.43 -13.06
CA MET A 223 8.75 -6.64 -12.20
C MET A 223 8.43 -7.61 -11.05
N ARG A 224 7.21 -7.59 -10.50
CA ARG A 224 6.79 -8.51 -9.44
C ARG A 224 6.92 -9.97 -9.85
N VAL A 225 6.62 -10.31 -11.07
CA VAL A 225 6.68 -11.71 -11.56
C VAL A 225 8.00 -12.09 -12.23
N SER A 226 8.98 -11.18 -12.25
CA SER A 226 10.24 -11.36 -13.01
C SER A 226 11.03 -12.61 -12.63
N ASN A 227 10.97 -13.06 -11.36
CA ASN A 227 11.68 -14.25 -10.92
C ASN A 227 10.86 -15.55 -11.12
N ALA A 228 9.54 -15.47 -11.18
CA ALA A 228 8.65 -16.62 -11.33
C ALA A 228 8.26 -16.89 -12.79
N ALA A 229 8.11 -15.83 -13.58
CA ALA A 229 7.69 -15.89 -14.99
C ALA A 229 8.44 -14.82 -15.82
N PRO A 230 9.75 -14.97 -16.05
CA PRO A 230 10.59 -13.94 -16.67
C PRO A 230 10.13 -13.56 -18.10
N GLU A 231 9.66 -14.51 -18.89
CA GLU A 231 9.15 -14.25 -20.26
C GLU A 231 7.89 -13.38 -20.24
N LEU A 232 6.95 -13.67 -19.32
CA LEU A 232 5.76 -12.85 -19.11
C LEU A 232 6.16 -11.46 -18.59
N ALA A 233 7.11 -11.39 -17.67
CA ALA A 233 7.61 -10.13 -17.14
C ALA A 233 8.21 -9.25 -18.24
N GLU A 234 9.05 -9.82 -19.10
CA GLU A 234 9.65 -9.12 -20.23
C GLU A 234 8.58 -8.60 -21.20
N GLU A 235 7.62 -9.45 -21.60
CA GLU A 235 6.51 -9.08 -22.46
C GLU A 235 5.73 -7.89 -21.89
N GLN A 236 5.35 -7.99 -20.62
CA GLN A 236 4.52 -6.98 -19.99
C GLN A 236 5.28 -5.67 -19.71
N ALA A 237 6.57 -5.75 -19.38
CA ALA A 237 7.42 -4.57 -19.21
C ALA A 237 7.62 -3.82 -20.54
N LYS A 238 7.91 -4.53 -21.63
CA LYS A 238 8.00 -3.93 -22.96
C LYS A 238 6.71 -3.24 -23.36
N ALA A 239 5.57 -3.90 -23.13
CA ALA A 239 4.27 -3.32 -23.46
C ALA A 239 3.93 -2.08 -22.59
N ALA A 240 4.32 -2.07 -21.31
CA ALA A 240 4.12 -0.93 -20.42
C ALA A 240 4.99 0.28 -20.82
N LEU A 241 6.19 0.05 -21.33
CA LEU A 241 7.15 1.09 -21.69
C LEU A 241 7.14 1.46 -23.18
N ASP A 242 6.30 0.81 -24.00
CA ASP A 242 6.11 1.18 -25.39
C ASP A 242 5.46 2.59 -25.47
N ALA A 243 6.16 3.52 -26.10
CA ALA A 243 5.68 4.89 -26.30
C ALA A 243 4.32 4.96 -27.03
N ALA A 244 4.01 3.97 -27.89
CA ALA A 244 2.72 3.85 -28.56
C ALA A 244 1.55 3.59 -27.59
N ASN A 245 1.83 3.14 -26.37
CA ASN A 245 0.85 2.90 -25.33
C ASN A 245 0.67 4.09 -24.35
N GLY A 246 1.20 5.28 -24.65
CA GLY A 246 0.91 6.53 -23.96
C GLY A 246 1.81 6.88 -22.77
N GLY A 247 2.88 6.09 -22.52
CA GLY A 247 3.90 6.38 -21.51
C GLY A 247 3.52 5.98 -20.09
N VAL A 248 4.41 6.29 -19.17
CA VAL A 248 4.32 6.00 -17.73
C VAL A 248 4.43 7.29 -16.90
N LEU A 249 4.30 7.21 -15.58
CA LEU A 249 4.55 8.34 -14.67
C LEU A 249 6.05 8.69 -14.66
N GLU A 250 6.39 9.96 -14.80
CA GLU A 250 7.78 10.41 -14.92
C GLU A 250 8.18 11.53 -13.96
N THR A 251 7.22 12.34 -13.49
CA THR A 251 7.50 13.52 -12.66
C THR A 251 6.74 13.47 -11.33
N ALA A 252 7.30 14.09 -10.29
CA ALA A 252 6.72 14.08 -8.94
C ALA A 252 5.26 14.58 -8.90
N ASN A 253 4.90 15.50 -9.79
CA ASN A 253 3.53 16.02 -9.89
C ASN A 253 2.55 15.09 -10.64
N GLU A 254 2.99 13.92 -11.07
CA GLU A 254 2.15 12.85 -11.63
C GLU A 254 1.87 11.74 -10.61
N THR A 255 2.33 11.89 -9.37
CA THR A 255 2.09 10.91 -8.30
C THR A 255 0.61 10.60 -8.18
N VAL A 256 0.27 9.32 -8.31
CA VAL A 256 -1.08 8.80 -8.05
C VAL A 256 -1.24 8.61 -6.55
N GLY A 257 -2.34 9.12 -6.03
CA GLY A 257 -2.60 9.08 -4.60
C GLY A 257 -4.07 9.29 -4.31
N GLU A 258 -4.39 9.84 -3.16
CA GLU A 258 -5.73 10.32 -2.87
C GLU A 258 -5.66 11.76 -2.39
N TYR A 259 -6.44 12.61 -3.03
CA TYR A 259 -6.40 14.06 -2.90
C TYR A 259 -7.72 14.59 -2.33
N GLY A 260 -7.62 15.48 -1.35
CA GLY A 260 -8.80 16.09 -0.75
C GLY A 260 -9.56 15.20 0.24
N ILE A 261 -8.99 14.05 0.60
CA ILE A 261 -9.53 13.17 1.65
C ILE A 261 -8.57 13.07 2.82
N ARG A 262 -9.10 12.63 3.97
CA ARG A 262 -8.33 12.45 5.18
C ARG A 262 -7.29 11.33 5.02
N ASN A 263 -6.03 11.60 5.36
CA ASN A 263 -4.99 10.58 5.38
C ASN A 263 -5.10 9.72 6.66
N PRO A 264 -5.40 8.41 6.55
CA PRO A 264 -5.61 7.55 7.71
C PRO A 264 -4.31 7.28 8.49
N LEU A 265 -3.15 7.24 7.83
CA LEU A 265 -1.85 7.13 8.53
C LEU A 265 -1.63 8.32 9.46
N GLY A 266 -1.95 9.54 8.99
CA GLY A 266 -1.91 10.73 9.84
C GLY A 266 -2.88 10.67 11.03
N GLY A 267 -4.01 10.00 10.86
CA GLY A 267 -4.96 9.72 11.95
C GLY A 267 -4.36 8.81 13.02
N VAL A 268 -3.82 7.67 12.61
CA VAL A 268 -3.17 6.69 13.51
C VAL A 268 -1.92 7.29 14.19
N ALA A 269 -1.12 8.05 13.46
CA ALA A 269 0.02 8.77 14.01
C ALA A 269 -0.41 9.77 15.10
N GLY A 270 -1.56 10.43 14.90
CA GLY A 270 -2.16 11.33 15.90
C GLY A 270 -2.54 10.65 17.22
N TRP A 271 -2.68 9.33 17.24
CA TRP A 271 -2.90 8.53 18.48
C TRP A 271 -1.58 8.20 19.21
N SER A 272 -0.43 8.63 18.68
CA SER A 272 0.90 8.28 19.20
C SER A 272 1.17 6.77 19.16
N GLU A 273 0.79 6.12 18.08
CA GLU A 273 0.92 4.66 17.89
C GLU A 273 1.83 4.28 16.71
N VAL A 274 2.43 5.27 16.03
CA VAL A 274 3.28 5.07 14.86
C VAL A 274 4.65 5.68 15.08
N TYR A 275 5.67 4.85 15.21
CA TYR A 275 7.05 5.27 15.43
C TYR A 275 7.95 4.84 14.27
N MET A 276 9.03 5.57 14.04
CA MET A 276 10.06 5.20 13.07
C MET A 276 10.61 3.80 13.38
N ASN A 277 10.82 2.99 12.35
CA ASN A 277 11.49 1.70 12.51
C ASN A 277 13.03 1.88 12.51
N ALA A 278 13.75 1.03 13.25
CA ALA A 278 15.21 1.01 13.27
C ALA A 278 15.84 0.87 11.88
N ASN A 279 15.16 0.23 10.93
CA ASN A 279 15.63 0.14 9.55
C ASN A 279 15.72 1.53 8.90
N LEU A 280 14.67 2.35 8.99
CA LEU A 280 14.74 3.73 8.45
C LEU A 280 15.75 4.59 9.18
N GLU A 281 15.92 4.44 10.51
CA GLU A 281 17.01 5.08 11.24
C GLU A 281 18.37 4.71 10.64
N SER A 282 18.63 3.42 10.48
CA SER A 282 19.91 2.90 9.96
C SER A 282 20.24 3.47 8.58
N PHE A 283 19.30 3.40 7.64
CA PHE A 283 19.52 3.85 6.27
C PHE A 283 19.56 5.38 6.14
N LEU A 284 18.56 6.09 6.67
CA LEU A 284 18.45 7.54 6.49
C LEU A 284 19.56 8.30 7.22
N LYS A 285 19.92 7.86 8.44
CA LYS A 285 21.04 8.48 9.17
C LYS A 285 22.39 8.09 8.55
N GLY A 286 22.58 6.82 8.24
CA GLY A 286 23.82 6.33 7.67
C GLY A 286 24.16 7.01 6.34
N TYR A 287 23.18 7.20 5.48
CA TYR A 287 23.34 7.92 4.20
C TYR A 287 23.39 9.44 4.33
N ASN A 288 23.18 10.00 5.52
CA ASN A 288 22.95 11.44 5.70
C ASN A 288 21.81 11.94 4.77
N ASP A 289 20.74 11.12 4.62
CA ASP A 289 19.69 11.35 3.65
C ASP A 289 18.84 12.58 4.00
N PRO A 290 18.80 13.61 3.13
CA PRO A 290 18.04 14.83 3.41
C PRO A 290 16.52 14.61 3.58
N ARG A 291 15.95 13.49 3.07
CA ARG A 291 14.54 13.15 3.23
C ARG A 291 14.16 12.78 4.65
N LEU A 292 15.13 12.44 5.52
CA LEU A 292 14.90 12.07 6.93
C LEU A 292 14.01 13.07 7.65
N LYS A 293 14.32 14.36 7.55
CA LYS A 293 13.55 15.44 8.20
C LYS A 293 12.17 15.69 7.58
N SER A 294 11.96 15.25 6.34
CA SER A 294 10.66 15.29 5.69
C SER A 294 9.80 14.10 6.09
N TYR A 295 10.40 12.99 6.49
CA TYR A 295 9.69 11.76 6.88
C TYR A 295 9.35 11.72 8.36
N PHE A 296 10.25 12.20 9.24
CA PHE A 296 10.12 12.04 10.69
C PHE A 296 10.42 13.32 11.47
N ASN A 297 9.79 13.42 12.62
CA ASN A 297 10.10 14.41 13.64
C ASN A 297 11.26 13.90 14.52
N PRO A 298 12.12 14.79 15.05
CA PRO A 298 13.15 14.40 16.01
C PRO A 298 12.55 13.76 17.26
N ALA A 299 13.31 12.82 17.84
CA ALA A 299 13.02 12.22 19.14
C ALA A 299 13.29 13.19 20.29
N GLN A 300 12.79 12.86 21.48
CA GLN A 300 12.95 13.64 22.70
C GLN A 300 13.44 12.77 23.84
N ASP A 301 14.20 13.36 24.76
CA ASP A 301 14.50 12.70 26.04
C ASP A 301 13.23 12.60 26.92
N GLY A 302 13.23 11.65 27.85
CA GLY A 302 12.17 11.55 28.85
C GLY A 302 12.08 12.82 29.71
N ARG A 303 10.85 13.18 30.11
CA ARG A 303 10.57 14.40 30.89
C ARG A 303 9.69 14.09 32.09
N ASP A 304 9.87 14.86 33.17
CA ASP A 304 8.96 14.83 34.30
C ASP A 304 7.65 15.62 34.01
N LYS A 305 6.74 15.63 34.97
CA LYS A 305 5.47 16.36 34.88
C LYS A 305 5.62 17.88 34.70
N ASP A 306 6.78 18.43 35.05
CA ASP A 306 7.09 19.87 34.98
C ASP A 306 7.89 20.18 33.68
N GLY A 307 8.12 19.14 32.82
CA GLY A 307 8.81 19.26 31.53
C GLY A 307 10.35 19.21 31.61
N ASN A 308 10.94 18.92 32.78
CA ASN A 308 12.39 18.82 32.92
C ASN A 308 12.90 17.48 32.37
N ILE A 309 14.04 17.46 31.73
CA ILE A 309 14.66 16.24 31.19
C ILE A 309 15.13 15.36 32.36
N ILE A 310 14.59 14.11 32.41
CA ILE A 310 14.93 13.11 33.43
C ILE A 310 15.59 11.86 32.88
N LYS A 311 15.66 11.71 31.54
CA LYS A 311 16.21 10.53 30.85
C LYS A 311 15.63 9.21 31.37
N GLU A 312 14.33 9.21 31.61
CA GLU A 312 13.56 8.05 32.00
C GLU A 312 12.19 8.11 31.31
N VAL A 313 11.75 7.01 30.72
CA VAL A 313 10.46 6.87 30.02
C VAL A 313 9.78 5.61 30.52
N ALA A 314 8.52 5.71 30.90
CA ALA A 314 7.73 4.58 31.45
C ALA A 314 8.45 3.81 32.58
N GLY A 315 9.18 4.50 33.44
CA GLY A 315 9.92 3.89 34.56
C GLY A 315 11.24 3.22 34.12
N VAL A 316 11.69 3.40 32.87
CA VAL A 316 12.89 2.77 32.35
C VAL A 316 13.94 3.83 32.02
N LYS A 317 15.14 3.64 32.56
CA LYS A 317 16.26 4.56 32.34
C LYS A 317 16.75 4.51 30.90
N GLN A 318 16.90 5.68 30.30
CA GLN A 318 17.49 5.89 28.99
C GLN A 318 19.02 5.82 29.06
N LEU A 319 19.66 5.10 28.17
CA LEU A 319 21.13 4.87 28.19
C LEU A 319 21.93 6.11 27.76
N GLY A 320 21.37 6.91 26.86
CA GLY A 320 21.97 8.14 26.36
C GLY A 320 20.89 9.15 25.95
N SER A 321 21.27 10.41 25.69
CA SER A 321 20.33 11.40 25.17
C SER A 321 19.96 11.08 23.73
N ILE A 322 18.67 11.23 23.42
CA ILE A 322 18.11 11.18 22.07
C ILE A 322 17.48 12.52 21.66
N GLU A 323 17.61 13.53 22.51
CA GLU A 323 17.04 14.86 22.27
C GLU A 323 17.52 15.45 20.95
N GLY A 324 16.58 15.70 20.05
CA GLY A 324 16.86 16.28 18.73
C GLY A 324 17.47 15.31 17.71
N ASP A 325 17.75 14.05 18.10
CA ASP A 325 18.19 12.99 17.18
C ASP A 325 16.97 12.31 16.53
N TYR A 326 17.19 11.46 15.53
CA TYR A 326 16.16 10.63 14.93
C TYR A 326 16.35 9.20 15.41
N LYS A 327 15.35 8.68 16.14
CA LYS A 327 15.42 7.37 16.78
C LYS A 327 14.25 6.49 16.37
N GLY A 328 14.58 5.34 15.80
CA GLY A 328 13.64 4.28 15.48
C GLY A 328 13.55 3.22 16.58
N VAL A 329 12.64 2.29 16.41
CA VAL A 329 12.43 1.12 17.27
C VAL A 329 12.73 -0.15 16.47
N ARG A 330 13.57 -1.04 16.99
CA ARG A 330 13.82 -2.33 16.36
C ARG A 330 12.57 -3.21 16.41
N GLN A 331 12.20 -3.78 15.28
CA GLN A 331 11.05 -4.68 15.24
C GLN A 331 11.25 -5.90 16.14
N GLY A 332 10.18 -6.29 16.84
CA GLY A 332 10.17 -7.52 17.64
C GLY A 332 10.93 -7.40 18.95
N THR A 333 11.01 -6.23 19.59
CA THR A 333 11.61 -6.12 20.94
C THR A 333 10.86 -6.92 21.98
N GLY A 334 9.56 -7.18 21.77
CA GLY A 334 8.70 -7.87 22.74
C GLY A 334 8.48 -7.09 24.04
N VAL A 335 8.82 -5.80 24.06
CA VAL A 335 8.67 -4.91 25.22
C VAL A 335 7.20 -4.55 25.39
N ALA A 336 6.68 -4.67 26.61
CA ALA A 336 5.28 -4.45 26.93
C ALA A 336 4.98 -3.05 27.55
N ASP A 337 6.00 -2.23 27.76
CA ASP A 337 5.84 -0.86 28.28
C ASP A 337 6.03 0.18 27.17
N ASN A 338 5.69 1.43 27.47
CA ASN A 338 5.74 2.55 26.52
C ASN A 338 7.10 3.30 26.52
N ARG A 339 8.23 2.61 26.78
CA ARG A 339 9.55 3.26 26.85
C ARG A 339 9.95 3.95 25.55
N TYR A 340 9.45 3.52 24.42
CA TYR A 340 9.73 4.11 23.10
C TYR A 340 8.81 5.29 22.72
N SER A 341 7.93 5.74 23.63
CA SER A 341 6.94 6.79 23.35
C SER A 341 7.53 8.18 23.02
N THR A 342 8.83 8.36 23.22
CA THR A 342 9.56 9.59 22.90
C THR A 342 10.40 9.48 21.61
N HIS A 343 10.34 8.33 20.94
CA HIS A 343 11.05 8.11 19.66
C HIS A 343 10.41 8.89 18.51
N SER A 344 11.09 8.93 17.39
CA SER A 344 10.68 9.69 16.20
C SER A 344 9.35 9.18 15.65
N GLN A 345 8.44 10.11 15.41
CA GLN A 345 7.15 9.86 14.77
C GLN A 345 7.12 10.46 13.37
N THR A 346 6.27 9.91 12.48
CA THR A 346 6.11 10.44 11.14
C THR A 346 5.66 11.92 11.15
N THR A 347 6.05 12.66 10.12
CA THR A 347 5.55 14.03 9.86
C THR A 347 4.17 14.02 9.19
N ILE A 348 3.69 12.86 8.75
CA ILE A 348 2.42 12.73 8.05
C ILE A 348 1.27 13.04 9.00
N THR A 349 0.39 13.94 8.56
CA THR A 349 -0.82 14.36 9.25
C THR A 349 -2.06 13.93 8.48
N THR A 350 -3.23 14.10 9.07
CA THR A 350 -4.51 13.84 8.40
C THR A 350 -4.75 14.67 7.14
N GLY A 351 -4.06 15.79 6.98
CA GLY A 351 -4.09 16.65 5.80
C GLY A 351 -3.02 16.35 4.76
N SER A 352 -2.10 15.41 5.04
CA SER A 352 -1.06 15.04 4.10
C SER A 352 -1.63 14.24 2.93
N LYS A 353 -1.03 14.41 1.74
CA LYS A 353 -1.35 13.61 0.55
C LYS A 353 -1.11 12.12 0.83
N ILE A 354 -2.03 11.29 0.35
CA ILE A 354 -1.88 9.84 0.34
C ILE A 354 -1.18 9.45 -0.96
N ILE A 355 -0.19 8.56 -0.87
CA ILE A 355 0.57 8.07 -2.03
C ILE A 355 0.16 6.63 -2.31
N VAL A 356 -0.26 6.35 -3.54
CA VAL A 356 -0.57 5.00 -4.05
C VAL A 356 0.53 4.52 -4.99
N MET A 357 1.01 5.39 -5.88
CA MET A 357 2.13 5.11 -6.77
C MET A 357 2.85 6.41 -7.15
N SER A 358 4.15 6.47 -6.92
CA SER A 358 4.97 7.62 -7.25
C SER A 358 5.72 7.44 -8.57
N ALA A 359 6.02 8.55 -9.26
CA ALA A 359 6.87 8.49 -10.43
C ALA A 359 8.32 8.06 -10.08
N ALA A 360 8.79 8.34 -8.86
CA ALA A 360 10.09 7.84 -8.41
C ALA A 360 10.16 6.31 -8.45
N GLU A 361 9.11 5.64 -7.98
CA GLU A 361 9.00 4.18 -8.09
C GLU A 361 9.12 3.71 -9.54
N VAL A 362 8.42 4.38 -10.46
CA VAL A 362 8.41 4.00 -11.88
C VAL A 362 9.81 4.08 -12.50
N TRP A 363 10.60 5.09 -12.14
CA TRP A 363 11.99 5.19 -12.57
C TRP A 363 12.85 4.02 -12.07
N PHE A 364 12.66 3.56 -10.82
CA PHE A 364 13.36 2.38 -10.32
C PHE A 364 12.88 1.08 -10.97
N LEU A 365 11.61 0.97 -11.33
CA LEU A 365 11.09 -0.15 -12.11
C LEU A 365 11.70 -0.18 -13.51
N ARG A 366 11.89 0.99 -14.17
CA ARG A 366 12.60 1.12 -15.44
C ARG A 366 14.07 0.72 -15.30
N ALA A 367 14.74 1.16 -14.22
CA ALA A 367 16.12 0.75 -13.96
C ALA A 367 16.26 -0.76 -13.83
N GLU A 368 15.35 -1.42 -13.11
CA GLU A 368 15.35 -2.89 -12.99
C GLU A 368 15.03 -3.57 -14.33
N ALA A 369 14.04 -3.09 -15.09
CA ALA A 369 13.71 -3.63 -16.41
C ALA A 369 14.89 -3.54 -17.37
N ALA A 370 15.63 -2.43 -17.36
CA ALA A 370 16.85 -2.26 -18.13
C ALA A 370 17.98 -3.18 -17.65
N LEU A 371 18.16 -3.31 -16.33
CA LEU A 371 19.17 -4.21 -15.74
C LEU A 371 18.93 -5.69 -16.12
N ARG A 372 17.67 -6.08 -16.25
CA ARG A 372 17.27 -7.42 -16.71
C ARG A 372 17.33 -7.59 -18.24
N GLY A 373 17.65 -6.52 -18.98
CA GLY A 373 17.72 -6.55 -20.44
C GLY A 373 16.35 -6.51 -21.13
N TYR A 374 15.27 -6.17 -20.43
CA TYR A 374 13.93 -6.06 -21.01
C TYR A 374 13.77 -4.80 -21.86
N THR A 375 14.56 -3.77 -21.59
CA THR A 375 14.60 -2.52 -22.36
C THR A 375 16.03 -2.10 -22.64
N SER A 376 16.20 -1.15 -23.56
CA SER A 376 17.51 -0.56 -23.90
C SER A 376 17.79 0.75 -23.16
N GLU A 377 17.04 1.05 -22.10
CA GLU A 377 17.26 2.25 -21.30
C GLU A 377 18.59 2.16 -20.54
N ASP A 378 19.18 3.30 -20.25
CA ASP A 378 20.37 3.38 -19.41
C ASP A 378 20.02 3.17 -17.95
N VAL A 379 20.58 2.12 -17.34
CA VAL A 379 20.25 1.69 -15.95
C VAL A 379 20.63 2.78 -14.95
N GLU A 380 21.83 3.36 -15.07
CA GLU A 380 22.33 4.40 -14.17
C GLU A 380 21.46 5.65 -14.25
N ASN A 381 21.10 6.07 -15.46
CA ASN A 381 20.24 7.23 -15.65
C ASN A 381 18.86 7.00 -15.01
N CYS A 382 18.23 5.86 -15.25
CA CYS A 382 16.93 5.53 -14.62
C CYS A 382 17.02 5.52 -13.09
N TYR A 383 18.09 4.94 -12.54
CA TYR A 383 18.36 4.95 -11.10
C TYR A 383 18.49 6.36 -10.53
N LYS A 384 19.33 7.20 -11.15
CA LYS A 384 19.54 8.60 -10.74
C LYS A 384 18.27 9.44 -10.86
N GLN A 385 17.46 9.22 -11.89
CA GLN A 385 16.16 9.86 -12.04
C GLN A 385 15.19 9.46 -10.92
N GLY A 386 15.15 8.18 -10.54
CA GLY A 386 14.34 7.71 -9.42
C GLY A 386 14.64 8.46 -8.12
N ILE A 387 15.92 8.62 -7.78
CA ILE A 387 16.36 9.40 -6.62
C ILE A 387 15.95 10.87 -6.77
N THR A 388 16.22 11.48 -7.92
CA THR A 388 15.94 12.90 -8.19
C THR A 388 14.45 13.21 -8.05
N VAL A 389 13.59 12.38 -8.61
CA VAL A 389 12.14 12.54 -8.51
C VAL A 389 11.65 12.32 -7.07
N SER A 390 12.24 11.37 -6.34
CA SER A 390 11.92 11.18 -4.91
C SER A 390 12.29 12.40 -4.07
N PHE A 391 13.46 13.01 -4.30
CA PHE A 391 13.85 14.25 -3.62
C PHE A 391 12.88 15.39 -3.94
N SER A 392 12.50 15.56 -5.22
CA SER A 392 11.51 16.55 -5.62
C SER A 392 10.14 16.31 -4.98
N GLN A 393 9.71 15.07 -4.83
CA GLN A 393 8.43 14.73 -4.19
C GLN A 393 8.36 15.16 -2.73
N TRP A 394 9.49 15.18 -2.03
CA TRP A 394 9.61 15.49 -0.61
C TRP A 394 10.26 16.83 -0.31
N ASP A 395 10.41 17.68 -1.32
CA ASP A 395 11.08 19.00 -1.21
C ASP A 395 12.46 18.90 -0.55
N ALA A 396 13.18 17.81 -0.79
CA ALA A 396 14.51 17.59 -0.27
C ALA A 396 15.58 18.21 -1.18
N ASN A 397 16.58 18.82 -0.60
CA ASN A 397 17.70 19.45 -1.30
C ASN A 397 18.95 18.56 -1.26
N GLY A 398 19.95 18.85 -2.10
CA GLY A 398 21.27 18.18 -2.04
C GLY A 398 21.32 16.86 -2.81
N VAL A 399 20.44 16.64 -3.79
CA VAL A 399 20.40 15.41 -4.59
C VAL A 399 21.73 15.14 -5.30
N SER A 400 22.43 16.16 -5.80
CA SER A 400 23.70 15.99 -6.49
C SER A 400 24.79 15.39 -5.59
N ASP A 401 24.87 15.85 -4.36
CA ASP A 401 25.84 15.32 -3.38
C ASP A 401 25.44 13.90 -2.94
N TYR A 402 24.15 13.67 -2.78
CA TYR A 402 23.61 12.35 -2.42
C TYR A 402 23.90 11.29 -3.48
N LEU A 403 23.79 11.64 -4.76
CA LEU A 403 24.09 10.74 -5.89
C LEU A 403 25.55 10.31 -5.96
N GLU A 404 26.47 11.08 -5.39
CA GLU A 404 27.91 10.79 -5.31
C GLU A 404 28.32 10.27 -3.91
N SER A 405 27.38 10.06 -3.00
CA SER A 405 27.65 9.63 -1.63
C SER A 405 28.11 8.18 -1.56
N GLU A 406 29.24 7.94 -0.90
CA GLU A 406 29.79 6.62 -0.57
C GLU A 406 29.44 6.20 0.87
N GLU A 407 28.56 6.94 1.53
CA GLU A 407 28.06 6.61 2.86
C GLU A 407 27.25 5.30 2.84
N THR A 408 27.25 4.60 4.00
CA THR A 408 26.57 3.32 4.17
C THR A 408 25.56 3.39 5.30
N PRO A 409 24.58 2.47 5.39
CA PRO A 409 23.69 2.41 6.53
C PRO A 409 24.44 2.33 7.85
N ALA A 410 23.94 2.98 8.89
CA ALA A 410 24.53 2.98 10.21
C ALA A 410 24.10 1.76 11.04
N ALA A 411 24.94 1.34 11.98
CA ALA A 411 24.50 0.40 13.02
C ALA A 411 23.41 1.06 13.88
N TYR A 412 22.42 0.26 14.28
CA TYR A 412 21.37 0.69 15.17
C TYR A 412 21.79 0.51 16.63
N VAL A 413 21.60 1.54 17.44
CA VAL A 413 21.87 1.52 18.88
C VAL A 413 20.57 1.82 19.62
N ASP A 414 20.09 0.88 20.42
CA ASP A 414 18.86 1.05 21.18
C ASP A 414 19.05 2.03 22.35
N ALA A 415 18.04 2.88 22.59
CA ALA A 415 18.09 3.91 23.61
C ALA A 415 17.96 3.39 25.05
N PHE A 416 17.48 2.15 25.24
CA PHE A 416 17.15 1.60 26.56
C PHE A 416 17.84 0.27 26.88
N ASP A 417 18.10 -0.60 25.89
CA ASP A 417 18.64 -1.93 26.15
C ASP A 417 19.57 -2.39 25.00
N LYS A 418 20.86 -2.46 25.29
CA LYS A 418 21.89 -2.87 24.33
C LYS A 418 21.65 -4.22 23.66
N LYS A 419 20.82 -5.10 24.26
CA LYS A 419 20.47 -6.39 23.61
C LYS A 419 19.70 -6.21 22.31
N PHE A 420 19.12 -5.03 22.09
CA PHE A 420 18.40 -4.68 20.86
C PHE A 420 19.28 -3.93 19.84
N ASP A 421 20.54 -3.65 20.16
CA ASP A 421 21.48 -3.12 19.18
C ASP A 421 21.58 -4.07 17.98
N ALA A 422 21.89 -3.53 16.81
CA ALA A 422 22.09 -4.30 15.60
C ALA A 422 23.14 -3.65 14.69
N ASP A 423 23.92 -4.49 14.01
CA ASP A 423 24.83 -4.03 12.97
C ASP A 423 24.08 -3.43 11.79
N ALA A 424 24.77 -2.62 11.00
CA ALA A 424 24.25 -2.14 9.72
C ALA A 424 23.85 -3.33 8.82
N PRO A 425 22.65 -3.30 8.21
CA PRO A 425 22.14 -4.49 7.47
C PRO A 425 22.87 -4.75 6.15
N THR A 426 23.54 -3.73 5.61
CA THR A 426 24.29 -3.79 4.35
C THR A 426 25.36 -2.72 4.32
N SER A 427 26.27 -2.81 3.35
CA SER A 427 27.26 -1.78 3.02
C SER A 427 27.00 -1.12 1.66
N ILE A 428 25.80 -1.28 1.09
CA ILE A 428 25.47 -0.68 -0.20
C ILE A 428 25.41 0.86 -0.07
N THR A 429 25.92 1.56 -1.08
CA THR A 429 26.00 3.04 -1.10
C THR A 429 24.94 3.65 -2.04
N PRO A 430 24.56 4.93 -1.87
CA PRO A 430 23.73 5.64 -2.85
C PRO A 430 24.40 5.83 -4.21
N LYS A 431 25.72 6.02 -4.25
CA LYS A 431 26.49 6.21 -5.48
C LYS A 431 26.38 4.99 -6.38
N TRP A 432 26.11 5.24 -7.66
CA TRP A 432 26.11 4.17 -8.66
C TRP A 432 27.52 3.60 -8.87
N ASP A 433 27.60 2.30 -9.04
CA ASP A 433 28.84 1.59 -9.35
C ASP A 433 28.62 0.73 -10.59
N GLU A 434 29.15 1.20 -11.72
CA GLU A 434 29.01 0.49 -13.00
C GLU A 434 29.77 -0.84 -13.01
N SER A 435 30.81 -0.99 -12.21
CA SER A 435 31.60 -2.22 -12.09
C SER A 435 30.93 -3.30 -11.21
N ALA A 436 29.87 -2.95 -10.46
CA ALA A 436 29.16 -3.85 -9.58
C ALA A 436 28.48 -4.99 -10.34
N THR A 437 28.31 -6.14 -9.68
CA THR A 437 27.55 -7.26 -10.24
C THR A 437 26.07 -6.89 -10.44
N PRO A 438 25.33 -7.59 -11.32
CA PRO A 438 23.89 -7.36 -11.49
C PRO A 438 23.13 -7.43 -10.16
N GLU A 439 23.47 -8.37 -9.28
CA GLU A 439 22.85 -8.51 -7.97
C GLU A 439 23.10 -7.28 -7.05
N GLN A 440 24.33 -6.76 -7.04
CA GLN A 440 24.66 -5.54 -6.29
C GLN A 440 24.01 -4.28 -6.89
N LYS A 441 23.90 -4.21 -8.22
CA LYS A 441 23.13 -3.14 -8.89
C LYS A 441 21.66 -3.21 -8.50
N LEU A 442 21.06 -4.40 -8.46
CA LEU A 442 19.67 -4.60 -8.02
C LEU A 442 19.49 -4.21 -6.56
N GLU A 443 20.39 -4.63 -5.64
CA GLU A 443 20.35 -4.23 -4.24
C GLU A 443 20.30 -2.70 -4.11
N ARG A 444 21.12 -1.98 -4.87
CA ARG A 444 21.17 -0.52 -4.91
C ARG A 444 19.85 0.09 -5.40
N ILE A 445 19.32 -0.42 -6.52
CA ILE A 445 18.06 0.02 -7.10
C ILE A 445 16.91 -0.18 -6.10
N ILE A 446 16.76 -1.37 -5.55
CA ILE A 446 15.63 -1.69 -4.66
C ILE A 446 15.76 -0.98 -3.31
N THR A 447 16.97 -0.78 -2.79
CA THR A 447 17.19 0.00 -1.57
C THR A 447 16.71 1.46 -1.75
N GLN A 448 17.07 2.10 -2.86
CA GLN A 448 16.62 3.47 -3.14
C GLN A 448 15.12 3.53 -3.50
N LYS A 449 14.60 2.50 -4.19
CA LYS A 449 13.16 2.34 -4.41
C LYS A 449 12.41 2.26 -3.07
N TRP A 450 12.89 1.45 -2.13
CA TRP A 450 12.30 1.31 -0.80
C TRP A 450 12.26 2.66 -0.04
N LEU A 451 13.35 3.44 -0.07
CA LEU A 451 13.34 4.79 0.52
C LEU A 451 12.34 5.72 -0.18
N ALA A 452 12.20 5.62 -1.50
CA ALA A 452 11.29 6.46 -2.30
C ALA A 452 9.81 6.06 -2.17
N LEU A 453 9.53 4.79 -1.86
CA LEU A 453 8.17 4.27 -1.66
C LEU A 453 7.53 4.75 -0.35
N TYR A 454 8.31 5.26 0.62
CA TYR A 454 7.75 5.73 1.88
C TYR A 454 6.58 6.69 1.66
N PRO A 455 5.41 6.49 2.31
CA PRO A 455 5.07 5.47 3.33
C PRO A 455 4.27 4.27 2.78
N GLU A 456 4.35 3.91 1.49
CA GLU A 456 3.58 2.83 0.86
C GLU A 456 4.16 1.44 1.22
N GLY A 457 3.80 0.94 2.38
CA GLY A 457 4.36 -0.29 2.93
C GLY A 457 3.93 -1.56 2.20
N CYS A 458 2.75 -1.61 1.57
CA CYS A 458 2.30 -2.81 0.85
C CYS A 458 3.26 -3.16 -0.30
N GLU A 459 3.62 -2.16 -1.11
CA GLU A 459 4.57 -2.33 -2.21
C GLU A 459 5.98 -2.60 -1.70
N ALA A 460 6.42 -1.83 -0.68
CA ALA A 460 7.75 -1.99 -0.09
C ALA A 460 7.96 -3.41 0.50
N TRP A 461 6.96 -3.96 1.18
CA TRP A 461 7.01 -5.33 1.70
C TRP A 461 7.00 -6.40 0.60
N ALA A 462 6.22 -6.19 -0.45
CA ALA A 462 6.19 -7.11 -1.58
C ALA A 462 7.55 -7.15 -2.31
N GLU A 463 8.18 -6.00 -2.54
CA GLU A 463 9.50 -5.91 -3.17
C GLU A 463 10.61 -6.55 -2.32
N GLN A 464 10.59 -6.32 -1.00
CA GLN A 464 11.53 -6.95 -0.08
C GLN A 464 11.43 -8.49 -0.14
N ARG A 465 10.22 -9.03 -0.18
CA ARG A 465 10.00 -10.49 -0.29
C ARG A 465 10.45 -11.04 -1.64
N ARG A 466 10.16 -10.32 -2.73
CA ARG A 466 10.50 -10.74 -4.08
C ARG A 466 12.01 -10.80 -4.32
N THR A 467 12.74 -9.78 -3.87
CA THR A 467 14.16 -9.58 -4.20
C THR A 467 15.13 -9.91 -3.07
N GLY A 468 14.64 -9.93 -1.82
CA GLY A 468 15.50 -9.96 -0.63
C GLY A 468 16.06 -8.58 -0.25
N TYR A 469 15.70 -7.51 -0.96
CA TYR A 469 16.20 -6.15 -0.75
C TYR A 469 15.05 -5.16 -0.41
N PRO A 470 15.34 -4.10 0.41
CA PRO A 470 16.63 -3.90 1.08
C PRO A 470 16.89 -5.02 2.08
N ARG A 471 18.16 -5.24 2.42
CA ARG A 471 18.49 -6.06 3.58
C ARG A 471 18.04 -5.31 4.83
N LEU A 472 17.25 -5.96 5.67
CA LEU A 472 16.68 -5.35 6.86
C LEU A 472 17.28 -5.95 8.13
N ILE A 473 17.31 -5.15 9.20
CA ILE A 473 17.62 -5.62 10.56
C ILE A 473 16.57 -6.67 10.95
N LYS A 474 17.02 -7.83 11.39
CA LYS A 474 16.15 -8.94 11.77
C LYS A 474 15.34 -8.62 13.03
N VAL A 475 14.16 -9.20 13.13
CA VAL A 475 13.35 -9.10 14.36
C VAL A 475 14.16 -9.57 15.58
N ALA A 476 14.03 -8.86 16.69
CA ALA A 476 14.78 -9.19 17.90
C ALA A 476 14.26 -10.46 18.58
N VAL A 477 12.93 -10.66 18.60
CA VAL A 477 12.24 -11.83 19.15
C VAL A 477 11.26 -12.35 18.11
N ASN A 478 11.30 -13.67 17.87
CA ASN A 478 10.39 -14.35 16.96
C ASN A 478 9.49 -15.32 17.75
N ASN A 479 8.22 -14.97 17.85
CA ASN A 479 7.19 -15.74 18.57
C ASN A 479 6.25 -16.51 17.63
N SER A 480 6.69 -16.79 16.39
CA SER A 480 5.87 -17.50 15.40
C SER A 480 5.67 -18.99 15.66
N GLY A 481 6.26 -19.56 16.71
CA GLY A 481 6.23 -20.99 16.94
C GLY A 481 6.99 -21.78 15.85
N ASN A 482 8.06 -21.22 15.31
CA ASN A 482 8.88 -21.77 14.22
C ASN A 482 8.17 -21.86 12.86
N THR A 483 7.04 -21.17 12.67
CA THR A 483 6.35 -21.12 11.36
C THR A 483 6.94 -20.08 10.43
N ILE A 484 7.69 -19.12 10.95
CA ILE A 484 8.39 -18.06 10.20
C ILE A 484 9.86 -18.08 10.55
N SER A 485 10.74 -18.20 9.58
CA SER A 485 12.18 -18.07 9.76
C SER A 485 12.56 -16.62 10.09
N THR A 486 13.41 -16.41 11.10
CA THR A 486 13.96 -15.08 11.40
C THR A 486 14.82 -14.57 10.23
N ASP A 487 15.54 -15.44 9.56
CA ASP A 487 16.43 -15.08 8.45
C ASP A 487 15.66 -14.75 7.17
N ASP A 488 14.66 -15.56 6.83
CA ASP A 488 13.81 -15.32 5.67
C ASP A 488 12.76 -14.23 5.91
N MET A 489 12.50 -13.89 7.16
CA MET A 489 11.45 -12.96 7.57
C MET A 489 10.04 -13.46 7.19
N ILE A 490 9.03 -12.66 7.48
CA ILE A 490 7.64 -13.00 7.15
C ILE A 490 7.40 -12.90 5.64
N ARG A 491 6.77 -13.94 5.05
CA ARG A 491 6.55 -14.07 3.60
C ARG A 491 5.13 -13.77 3.16
N ARG A 492 4.14 -13.95 4.03
CA ARG A 492 2.72 -13.67 3.80
C ARG A 492 1.96 -13.59 5.12
N VAL A 493 0.70 -13.19 5.08
CA VAL A 493 -0.24 -13.42 6.17
C VAL A 493 -1.11 -14.63 5.87
N PHE A 494 -1.60 -15.33 6.89
CA PHE A 494 -2.51 -16.47 6.71
C PHE A 494 -3.93 -16.00 6.34
N PHE A 495 -4.72 -16.89 5.73
CA PHE A 495 -6.14 -16.65 5.47
C PHE A 495 -6.93 -16.47 6.76
N ASN A 496 -8.12 -15.88 6.67
CA ASN A 496 -8.99 -15.75 7.84
C ASN A 496 -9.24 -17.13 8.46
N GLN A 497 -8.77 -17.31 9.69
CA GLN A 497 -8.82 -18.59 10.39
C GLN A 497 -10.26 -18.99 10.78
N ASP A 498 -11.18 -18.04 10.88
CA ASP A 498 -12.59 -18.32 11.16
C ASP A 498 -13.23 -19.15 10.02
N TYR A 499 -12.69 -19.04 8.79
CA TYR A 499 -13.17 -19.87 7.67
C TYR A 499 -12.96 -21.38 7.87
N LYS A 500 -12.06 -21.79 8.78
CA LYS A 500 -11.92 -23.22 9.12
C LYS A 500 -13.21 -23.82 9.67
N THR A 501 -14.04 -22.99 10.31
CA THR A 501 -15.35 -23.37 10.87
C THR A 501 -16.50 -22.83 10.05
N ASP A 502 -16.44 -21.56 9.65
CA ASP A 502 -17.59 -20.85 9.10
C ASP A 502 -17.75 -21.07 7.59
N ASN A 503 -16.63 -21.29 6.89
CA ASN A 503 -16.63 -21.58 5.44
C ASN A 503 -15.46 -22.50 5.05
N LYS A 504 -15.51 -23.72 5.58
CA LYS A 504 -14.41 -24.70 5.37
C LYS A 504 -14.15 -24.99 3.89
N ALA A 505 -15.17 -25.00 3.06
CA ALA A 505 -15.02 -25.27 1.62
C ALA A 505 -14.18 -24.19 0.93
N LEU A 506 -14.42 -22.92 1.25
CA LEU A 506 -13.61 -21.79 0.75
C LEU A 506 -12.18 -21.87 1.29
N TYR A 507 -12.02 -22.12 2.60
CA TYR A 507 -10.70 -22.24 3.22
C TYR A 507 -9.86 -23.32 2.54
N ASP A 508 -10.40 -24.53 2.40
CA ASP A 508 -9.71 -25.67 1.77
C ASP A 508 -9.35 -25.38 0.31
N ALA A 509 -10.23 -24.70 -0.43
CA ALA A 509 -9.99 -24.33 -1.83
C ALA A 509 -8.87 -23.27 -1.95
N LEU A 510 -8.82 -22.29 -1.05
CA LEU A 510 -7.74 -21.29 -0.99
C LEU A 510 -6.40 -21.93 -0.65
N VAL A 511 -6.34 -22.76 0.40
CA VAL A 511 -5.14 -23.48 0.81
C VAL A 511 -4.68 -24.44 -0.28
N GLY A 512 -5.59 -25.10 -0.97
CA GLY A 512 -5.29 -25.99 -2.10
C GLY A 512 -4.59 -25.30 -3.27
N LYS A 513 -4.80 -23.99 -3.43
CA LYS A 513 -4.13 -23.16 -4.46
C LYS A 513 -2.84 -22.49 -3.98
N LEU A 514 -2.54 -22.50 -2.67
CA LEU A 514 -1.42 -21.78 -2.09
C LEU A 514 -0.06 -22.45 -2.38
N GLY A 515 -0.04 -23.78 -2.52
CA GLY A 515 1.21 -24.54 -2.74
C GLY A 515 2.04 -24.79 -1.47
N GLY A 516 1.50 -24.52 -0.28
CA GLY A 516 2.14 -24.72 1.00
C GLY A 516 1.18 -24.63 2.18
N ALA A 517 1.71 -24.70 3.40
CA ALA A 517 0.91 -24.54 4.61
C ALA A 517 0.41 -23.10 4.77
N ASP A 518 -0.78 -22.92 5.33
CA ASP A 518 -1.34 -21.59 5.60
C ASP A 518 -0.70 -20.97 6.85
N ASN A 519 0.51 -20.42 6.68
CA ASN A 519 1.25 -19.71 7.72
C ASN A 519 2.10 -18.58 7.13
N GLY A 520 2.71 -17.77 7.99
CA GLY A 520 3.48 -16.60 7.59
C GLY A 520 4.84 -16.88 6.94
N GLY A 521 5.33 -18.12 6.98
CA GLY A 521 6.60 -18.52 6.35
C GLY A 521 6.45 -19.09 4.94
N THR A 522 5.22 -19.38 4.49
CA THR A 522 4.98 -19.92 3.15
C THR A 522 5.20 -18.84 2.09
N ARG A 523 6.04 -19.14 1.10
CA ARG A 523 6.33 -18.23 -0.02
C ARG A 523 5.15 -18.17 -0.98
N LEU A 524 4.94 -17.00 -1.56
CA LEU A 524 3.97 -16.77 -2.62
C LEU A 524 4.55 -17.20 -3.97
N TRP A 525 3.71 -17.39 -4.98
CA TRP A 525 4.14 -17.86 -6.30
C TRP A 525 5.26 -17.01 -6.91
N TRP A 526 5.18 -15.69 -6.82
CA TRP A 526 6.20 -14.78 -7.34
C TRP A 526 7.44 -14.69 -6.42
N ASP A 527 7.34 -15.13 -5.17
CA ASP A 527 8.44 -15.16 -4.19
C ASP A 527 9.18 -16.50 -4.28
N THR A 528 10.02 -16.65 -5.27
CA THR A 528 10.66 -17.93 -5.57
C THR A 528 11.75 -18.35 -4.58
N GLY A 529 12.28 -17.41 -3.79
CA GLY A 529 13.45 -17.64 -2.92
C GLY A 529 14.74 -17.97 -3.67
N LYS A 530 14.75 -17.76 -4.98
CA LYS A 530 15.95 -17.96 -5.84
C LYS A 530 16.72 -16.65 -5.97
N ASN A 531 17.95 -16.74 -6.46
CA ASN A 531 18.72 -15.58 -6.89
C ASN A 531 17.95 -14.78 -7.95
N ASN A 532 18.17 -13.47 -7.98
CA ASN A 532 17.46 -12.58 -8.92
C ASN A 532 17.98 -12.67 -10.36
N PHE A 533 19.21 -13.18 -10.55
CA PHE A 533 19.88 -13.37 -11.84
C PHE A 533 20.50 -14.76 -11.97
#